data_2c73e518cd7d3b68903365ee4ce5e1ed
#
_entry.id   2c73e518cd7d3b68903365ee4ce5e1ed
#
_cell.length_a   1.000
_cell.length_b   1.000
_cell.length_c   1.000
_cell.angle_alpha   90.00
_cell.angle_beta   90.00
_cell.angle_gamma   90.00
#
_symmetry.space_group_name_H-M   'P 1'
#
loop_
_entity.id
_entity.type
_entity.pdbx_description
1 polymer ?
#
loop_
_entity_poly.entity_id
_entity_poly.type
_entity_poly.pdbx_seq_one_letter_code
_entity_poly.pdbx_strand_id
1 'polypeptide(L)'
;MLRPIPEEYRMECACGGRIVELQIPDYSPAAVYLPFGYDDDDRRYSVFYLLHGGGGNPYSFFSEDGLFKNMLDHMIDKENIDPLIVVAPTYYPPGYSGKGISYSAEAVKDFGPIMMGKIVPLVDRTYRTVPERRSRGIGGFSMGAVATWYALMAGLDLFHWFMPLSGDCWICGEIGGGKHPRQTAGLICDTVQGREFYLHALTGSEDIAFPNLDPQMQAMKEFKHVFVFGKNTHYSVLEGGVHDYPDIRRYIYNALPEFFR
;
A
#
# COMPACT_ATOMS: atom_id res chain seq x y z
N MET A 1 -4.30 16.48 11.10
CA MET A 1 -3.34 15.81 12.02
C MET A 1 -3.68 14.33 12.06
N LEU A 2 -2.70 13.43 11.90
CA LEU A 2 -2.92 11.97 11.98
C LEU A 2 -3.23 11.58 13.43
N ARG A 3 -4.40 10.94 13.63
CA ARG A 3 -4.89 10.53 14.95
C ARG A 3 -4.10 9.30 15.44
N PRO A 4 -3.86 9.14 16.74
CA PRO A 4 -3.34 7.90 17.28
C PRO A 4 -4.33 6.74 17.06
N ILE A 5 -3.84 5.52 16.95
CA ILE A 5 -4.68 4.33 16.97
C ILE A 5 -5.22 4.17 18.40
N PRO A 6 -6.54 3.97 18.60
CA PRO A 6 -7.11 3.74 19.92
C PRO A 6 -6.45 2.54 20.62
N GLU A 7 -6.25 2.64 21.93
CA GLU A 7 -5.56 1.58 22.70
C GLU A 7 -6.30 0.24 22.65
N GLU A 8 -7.63 0.29 22.64
CA GLU A 8 -8.48 -0.91 22.52
C GLU A 8 -8.29 -1.65 21.19
N TYR A 9 -7.79 -1.00 20.13
CA TYR A 9 -7.51 -1.64 18.83
C TYR A 9 -6.26 -2.54 18.87
N ARG A 10 -5.52 -2.54 19.97
CA ARG A 10 -4.42 -3.47 20.22
C ARG A 10 -4.91 -4.83 20.67
N MET A 11 -6.10 -4.90 21.24
CA MET A 11 -6.69 -6.14 21.77
C MET A 11 -7.39 -6.91 20.64
N GLU A 12 -7.58 -8.20 20.85
CA GLU A 12 -8.40 -9.01 19.95
C GLU A 12 -9.83 -8.49 19.89
N CYS A 13 -10.39 -8.42 18.68
CA CYS A 13 -11.78 -8.06 18.45
C CYS A 13 -12.65 -9.32 18.52
N ALA A 14 -13.84 -9.22 19.12
CA ALA A 14 -14.80 -10.34 19.15
C ALA A 14 -15.25 -10.74 17.72
N CYS A 15 -15.31 -9.77 16.81
CA CYS A 15 -15.59 -9.96 15.39
C CYS A 15 -14.27 -9.98 14.59
N GLY A 16 -13.35 -10.86 14.96
CA GLY A 16 -12.02 -10.95 14.35
C GLY A 16 -12.01 -11.72 13.03
N GLY A 17 -11.37 -11.18 12.01
CA GLY A 17 -11.02 -11.87 10.78
C GLY A 17 -9.89 -12.89 10.97
N ARG A 18 -9.42 -13.48 9.87
CA ARG A 18 -8.32 -14.45 9.90
C ARG A 18 -7.28 -14.18 8.83
N ILE A 19 -6.05 -14.65 9.09
CA ILE A 19 -4.97 -14.64 8.11
C ILE A 19 -4.87 -16.06 7.52
N VAL A 20 -4.84 -16.12 6.18
CA VAL A 20 -4.63 -17.36 5.42
C VAL A 20 -3.48 -17.17 4.46
N GLU A 21 -2.90 -18.26 3.98
CA GLU A 21 -1.86 -18.24 2.97
C GLU A 21 -2.44 -18.51 1.57
N LEU A 22 -2.11 -17.66 0.60
CA LEU A 22 -2.40 -17.87 -0.81
C LEU A 22 -1.15 -18.38 -1.52
N GLN A 23 -1.20 -19.62 -1.98
CA GLN A 23 -0.15 -20.19 -2.84
C GLN A 23 -0.22 -19.56 -4.24
N ILE A 24 0.89 -19.00 -4.70
CA ILE A 24 1.00 -18.41 -6.04
C ILE A 24 1.89 -19.36 -6.89
N PRO A 25 1.35 -19.96 -7.97
CA PRO A 25 2.13 -20.87 -8.81
C PRO A 25 3.42 -20.23 -9.29
N ASP A 26 4.55 -20.95 -9.13
CA ASP A 26 5.91 -20.52 -9.52
C ASP A 26 6.33 -19.17 -8.90
N TYR A 27 5.76 -18.81 -7.74
CA TYR A 27 6.13 -17.60 -7.03
C TYR A 27 6.04 -17.79 -5.50
N SER A 28 6.52 -16.80 -4.76
CA SER A 28 6.39 -16.79 -3.29
C SER A 28 4.92 -16.62 -2.87
N PRO A 29 4.45 -17.29 -1.81
CA PRO A 29 3.08 -17.17 -1.33
C PRO A 29 2.78 -15.74 -0.84
N ALA A 30 1.49 -15.42 -0.72
CA ALA A 30 1.01 -14.18 -0.11
C ALA A 30 0.26 -14.49 1.18
N ALA A 31 0.35 -13.59 2.17
CA ALA A 31 -0.56 -13.58 3.32
C ALA A 31 -1.84 -12.84 2.94
N VAL A 32 -3.00 -13.36 3.34
CA VAL A 32 -4.29 -12.78 3.02
C VAL A 32 -5.13 -12.66 4.29
N TYR A 33 -5.56 -11.45 4.60
CA TYR A 33 -6.56 -11.18 5.62
C TYR A 33 -7.95 -11.31 5.00
N LEU A 34 -8.78 -12.13 5.62
CA LEU A 34 -10.20 -12.27 5.33
C LEU A 34 -11.00 -11.71 6.51
N PRO A 35 -11.96 -10.79 6.28
CA PRO A 35 -12.71 -10.15 7.35
C PRO A 35 -13.63 -11.14 8.07
N PHE A 36 -14.06 -10.78 9.28
CA PHE A 36 -15.10 -11.53 10.01
C PHE A 36 -16.35 -11.71 9.13
N GLY A 37 -16.98 -12.87 9.22
CA GLY A 37 -18.16 -13.19 8.43
C GLY A 37 -17.87 -13.53 6.96
N TYR A 38 -16.60 -13.61 6.55
CA TYR A 38 -16.26 -13.93 5.16
C TYR A 38 -16.90 -15.24 4.67
N ASP A 39 -17.03 -16.26 5.49
CA ASP A 39 -17.62 -17.56 5.09
C ASP A 39 -19.13 -17.64 5.27
N ASP A 40 -19.77 -16.62 5.84
CA ASP A 40 -21.16 -16.67 6.27
C ASP A 40 -22.13 -16.20 5.16
N ASP A 41 -21.66 -15.51 4.15
CA ASP A 41 -22.45 -14.95 3.05
C ASP A 41 -21.72 -15.00 1.69
N ASP A 42 -22.41 -14.58 0.62
CA ASP A 42 -21.85 -14.48 -0.74
C ASP A 42 -21.38 -13.07 -1.09
N ARG A 43 -21.19 -12.18 -0.13
CA ARG A 43 -20.70 -10.81 -0.33
C ARG A 43 -19.37 -10.80 -1.07
N ARG A 44 -19.24 -9.82 -1.96
CA ARG A 44 -17.97 -9.51 -2.61
C ARG A 44 -17.30 -8.32 -1.94
N TYR A 45 -15.99 -8.33 -1.93
CA TYR A 45 -15.16 -7.42 -1.14
C TYR A 45 -14.24 -6.59 -2.03
N SER A 46 -14.00 -5.34 -1.66
CA SER A 46 -12.86 -4.58 -2.14
C SER A 46 -11.55 -5.22 -1.70
N VAL A 47 -10.47 -5.02 -2.44
CA VAL A 47 -9.16 -5.60 -2.15
C VAL A 47 -8.12 -4.51 -1.98
N PHE A 48 -7.41 -4.55 -0.86
CA PHE A 48 -6.23 -3.73 -0.64
C PHE A 48 -4.97 -4.58 -0.68
N TYR A 49 -4.10 -4.33 -1.66
CA TYR A 49 -2.81 -4.99 -1.78
C TYR A 49 -1.78 -4.19 -0.98
N LEU A 50 -1.07 -4.84 -0.05
CA LEU A 50 -0.19 -4.18 0.92
C LEU A 50 1.22 -4.78 0.86
N LEU A 51 2.20 -3.97 0.42
CA LEU A 51 3.57 -4.40 0.17
C LEU A 51 4.49 -4.04 1.33
N HIS A 52 5.27 -5.01 1.80
CA HIS A 52 6.23 -4.86 2.89
C HIS A 52 7.43 -3.97 2.54
N GLY A 53 8.19 -3.56 3.54
CA GLY A 53 9.46 -2.84 3.39
C GLY A 53 10.63 -3.72 2.91
N GLY A 54 11.76 -3.12 2.61
CA GLY A 54 12.98 -3.84 2.23
C GLY A 54 13.38 -4.86 3.29
N GLY A 55 13.73 -6.09 2.87
CA GLY A 55 14.08 -7.20 3.77
C GLY A 55 12.88 -7.89 4.44
N GLY A 56 11.65 -7.39 4.23
CA GLY A 56 10.44 -7.96 4.78
C GLY A 56 9.93 -9.19 4.00
N ASN A 57 8.72 -9.63 4.34
CA ASN A 57 8.05 -10.79 3.77
C ASN A 57 6.52 -10.59 3.81
N PRO A 58 5.70 -11.49 3.23
CA PRO A 58 4.24 -11.37 3.22
C PRO A 58 3.60 -11.18 4.60
N TYR A 59 4.23 -11.67 5.65
CA TYR A 59 3.70 -11.60 7.02
C TYR A 59 4.17 -10.37 7.80
N SER A 60 5.03 -9.51 7.23
CA SER A 60 5.63 -8.37 7.95
C SER A 60 4.62 -7.41 8.60
N PHE A 61 3.40 -7.30 8.06
CA PHE A 61 2.34 -6.53 8.69
C PHE A 61 1.55 -7.31 9.74
N PHE A 62 1.58 -8.65 9.68
CA PHE A 62 0.73 -9.52 10.51
C PHE A 62 1.50 -10.26 11.59
N SER A 63 2.85 -10.28 11.53
CA SER A 63 3.71 -11.16 12.36
C SER A 63 4.06 -10.60 13.72
N GLU A 64 3.93 -9.31 13.93
CA GLU A 64 4.23 -8.72 15.24
C GLU A 64 2.91 -8.55 16.01
N ASP A 65 2.73 -9.38 17.03
CA ASP A 65 1.69 -9.26 18.04
C ASP A 65 0.22 -9.17 17.56
N GLY A 66 -0.03 -9.43 16.26
CA GLY A 66 -1.37 -9.38 15.67
C GLY A 66 -1.97 -7.97 15.53
N LEU A 67 -1.24 -6.92 15.88
CA LEU A 67 -1.77 -5.56 16.01
C LEU A 67 -2.39 -5.01 14.71
N PHE A 68 -1.82 -5.32 13.56
CA PHE A 68 -2.39 -4.85 12.29
C PHE A 68 -3.73 -5.51 11.99
N LYS A 69 -3.83 -6.84 12.23
CA LYS A 69 -5.09 -7.57 12.11
C LYS A 69 -6.13 -7.03 13.09
N ASN A 70 -5.77 -6.87 14.37
CA ASN A 70 -6.68 -6.34 15.39
C ASN A 70 -7.17 -4.94 15.02
N MET A 71 -6.29 -4.08 14.52
CA MET A 71 -6.65 -2.75 14.03
C MET A 71 -7.71 -2.82 12.90
N LEU A 72 -7.51 -3.68 11.90
CA LEU A 72 -8.47 -3.88 10.82
C LEU A 72 -9.81 -4.39 11.33
N ASP A 73 -9.79 -5.38 12.23
CA ASP A 73 -10.98 -5.96 12.83
C ASP A 73 -11.82 -4.89 13.55
N HIS A 74 -11.18 -4.08 14.39
CA HIS A 74 -11.85 -2.98 15.08
C HIS A 74 -12.33 -1.87 14.13
N MET A 75 -11.57 -1.54 13.08
CA MET A 75 -12.00 -0.56 12.08
C MET A 75 -13.27 -1.01 11.36
N ILE A 76 -13.39 -2.30 11.08
CA ILE A 76 -14.58 -2.91 10.46
C ILE A 76 -15.73 -2.96 11.47
N ASP A 77 -15.49 -3.47 12.69
CA ASP A 77 -16.51 -3.58 13.75
C ASP A 77 -17.12 -2.20 14.13
N LYS A 78 -16.30 -1.15 14.09
CA LYS A 78 -16.73 0.23 14.35
C LYS A 78 -17.23 0.98 13.11
N GLU A 79 -17.40 0.30 11.99
CA GLU A 79 -17.86 0.89 10.72
C GLU A 79 -17.00 2.08 10.24
N ASN A 80 -15.71 2.10 10.62
CA ASN A 80 -14.76 3.10 10.11
C ASN A 80 -14.38 2.80 8.65
N ILE A 81 -14.41 1.52 8.28
CA ILE A 81 -14.21 1.02 6.92
C ILE A 81 -15.21 -0.11 6.65
N ASP A 82 -15.58 -0.28 5.38
CA ASP A 82 -16.29 -1.46 4.95
C ASP A 82 -15.40 -2.71 5.06
N PRO A 83 -15.97 -3.91 5.30
CA PRO A 83 -15.22 -5.16 5.24
C PRO A 83 -14.48 -5.31 3.90
N LEU A 84 -13.18 -5.60 3.96
CA LEU A 84 -12.32 -5.74 2.78
C LEU A 84 -11.36 -6.92 2.94
N ILE A 85 -10.82 -7.39 1.82
CA ILE A 85 -9.71 -8.35 1.78
C ILE A 85 -8.41 -7.55 1.74
N VAL A 86 -7.42 -7.92 2.57
CA VAL A 86 -6.05 -7.39 2.43
C VAL A 86 -5.15 -8.51 1.94
N VAL A 87 -4.47 -8.29 0.83
CA VAL A 87 -3.51 -9.23 0.24
C VAL A 87 -2.12 -8.66 0.40
N ALA A 88 -1.26 -9.35 1.13
CA ALA A 88 0.14 -8.96 1.32
C ALA A 88 1.07 -9.93 0.54
N PRO A 89 1.36 -9.67 -0.73
CA PRO A 89 2.35 -10.42 -1.48
C PRO A 89 3.77 -9.93 -1.17
N THR A 90 4.76 -10.65 -1.65
CA THR A 90 6.14 -10.15 -1.70
C THR A 90 6.54 -9.83 -3.14
N TYR A 91 7.37 -8.81 -3.31
CA TYR A 91 8.04 -8.53 -4.58
C TYR A 91 9.33 -9.36 -4.74
N TYR A 92 9.72 -10.14 -3.74
CA TYR A 92 10.87 -11.04 -3.85
C TYR A 92 10.51 -12.34 -4.55
N PRO A 93 11.34 -12.78 -5.53
CA PRO A 93 11.16 -14.07 -6.15
C PRO A 93 11.44 -15.21 -5.16
N PRO A 94 11.00 -16.45 -5.47
CA PRO A 94 11.32 -17.62 -4.66
C PRO A 94 12.83 -17.77 -4.42
N GLY A 95 13.19 -18.17 -3.19
CA GLY A 95 14.60 -18.33 -2.78
C GLY A 95 15.32 -17.05 -2.43
N TYR A 96 14.62 -15.94 -2.25
CA TYR A 96 15.21 -14.72 -1.69
C TYR A 96 15.84 -14.99 -0.31
N SER A 97 17.07 -14.57 -0.13
CA SER A 97 17.87 -14.83 1.08
C SER A 97 18.44 -13.54 1.73
N GLY A 98 17.65 -12.47 1.77
CA GLY A 98 18.05 -11.25 2.49
C GLY A 98 19.14 -10.41 1.81
N LYS A 99 19.19 -10.38 0.49
CA LYS A 99 20.09 -9.53 -0.28
C LYS A 99 19.73 -8.05 -0.11
N GLY A 100 20.70 -7.17 0.05
CA GLY A 100 20.53 -5.76 0.44
C GLY A 100 19.58 -4.91 -0.42
N ILE A 101 19.56 -3.60 -0.14
CA ILE A 101 18.62 -2.62 -0.72
C ILE A 101 18.67 -2.56 -2.26
N SER A 102 19.85 -2.70 -2.88
CA SER A 102 19.97 -2.68 -4.35
C SER A 102 19.20 -3.83 -5.00
N TYR A 103 19.22 -5.02 -4.40
CA TYR A 103 18.41 -6.14 -4.88
C TYR A 103 16.90 -5.89 -4.68
N SER A 104 16.53 -5.24 -3.58
CA SER A 104 15.12 -4.83 -3.38
C SER A 104 14.65 -3.85 -4.45
N ALA A 105 15.50 -2.93 -4.86
CA ALA A 105 15.22 -1.96 -5.93
C ALA A 105 14.95 -2.65 -7.28
N GLU A 106 15.76 -3.63 -7.66
CA GLU A 106 15.54 -4.46 -8.86
C GLU A 106 14.23 -5.25 -8.74
N ALA A 107 14.03 -5.93 -7.61
CA ALA A 107 12.85 -6.76 -7.38
C ALA A 107 11.55 -5.96 -7.49
N VAL A 108 11.46 -4.76 -6.90
CA VAL A 108 10.25 -3.93 -7.00
C VAL A 108 10.01 -3.39 -8.40
N LYS A 109 11.07 -3.15 -9.18
CA LYS A 109 10.96 -2.71 -10.57
C LYS A 109 10.37 -3.80 -11.46
N ASP A 110 10.75 -5.06 -11.22
CA ASP A 110 10.32 -6.21 -11.99
C ASP A 110 8.99 -6.81 -11.51
N PHE A 111 8.49 -6.35 -10.37
CA PHE A 111 7.29 -6.90 -9.73
C PHE A 111 5.98 -6.56 -10.46
N GLY A 112 5.91 -5.43 -11.17
CA GLY A 112 4.70 -4.97 -11.82
C GLY A 112 4.00 -6.03 -12.70
N PRO A 113 4.69 -6.68 -13.65
CA PRO A 113 4.10 -7.73 -14.48
C PRO A 113 3.59 -8.93 -13.67
N ILE A 114 4.27 -9.30 -12.58
CA ILE A 114 3.86 -10.40 -11.69
C ILE A 114 2.59 -10.00 -10.93
N MET A 115 2.57 -8.81 -10.38
CA MET A 115 1.42 -8.27 -9.64
C MET A 115 0.19 -8.23 -10.54
N MET A 116 0.29 -7.61 -11.71
CA MET A 116 -0.83 -7.39 -12.61
C MET A 116 -1.24 -8.63 -13.38
N GLY A 117 -0.29 -9.45 -13.84
CA GLY A 117 -0.56 -10.60 -14.70
C GLY A 117 -0.79 -11.93 -13.96
N LYS A 118 -0.33 -12.03 -12.71
CA LYS A 118 -0.42 -13.29 -11.96
C LYS A 118 -1.19 -13.14 -10.66
N ILE A 119 -0.81 -12.20 -9.79
CA ILE A 119 -1.36 -12.09 -8.42
C ILE A 119 -2.81 -11.59 -8.46
N VAL A 120 -3.09 -10.45 -9.08
CA VAL A 120 -4.46 -9.89 -9.14
C VAL A 120 -5.45 -10.87 -9.76
N PRO A 121 -5.19 -11.50 -10.93
CA PRO A 121 -6.10 -12.49 -11.49
C PRO A 121 -6.29 -13.74 -10.61
N LEU A 122 -5.26 -14.17 -9.89
CA LEU A 122 -5.36 -15.31 -8.97
C LEU A 122 -6.24 -14.97 -7.77
N VAL A 123 -6.07 -13.80 -7.17
CA VAL A 123 -6.89 -13.31 -6.06
C VAL A 123 -8.36 -13.24 -6.47
N ASP A 124 -8.68 -12.70 -7.64
CA ASP A 124 -10.06 -12.59 -8.14
C ASP A 124 -10.71 -13.97 -8.41
N ARG A 125 -9.91 -14.98 -8.77
CA ARG A 125 -10.42 -16.35 -8.96
C ARG A 125 -10.57 -17.12 -7.65
N THR A 126 -9.77 -16.78 -6.63
CA THR A 126 -9.72 -17.54 -5.37
C THR A 126 -10.69 -16.99 -4.33
N TYR A 127 -10.87 -15.68 -4.32
CA TYR A 127 -11.66 -14.98 -3.30
C TYR A 127 -12.86 -14.24 -3.92
N ARG A 128 -13.86 -13.96 -3.11
CA ARG A 128 -15.04 -13.17 -3.51
C ARG A 128 -14.69 -11.67 -3.57
N THR A 129 -13.98 -11.29 -4.60
CA THR A 129 -13.61 -9.90 -4.87
C THR A 129 -14.63 -9.20 -5.76
N VAL A 130 -14.70 -7.87 -5.69
CA VAL A 130 -15.29 -7.03 -6.72
C VAL A 130 -14.19 -6.77 -7.76
N PRO A 131 -14.25 -7.38 -8.98
CA PRO A 131 -13.15 -7.37 -9.94
C PRO A 131 -13.08 -6.06 -10.75
N GLU A 132 -13.24 -4.92 -10.08
CA GLU A 132 -13.27 -3.60 -10.68
C GLU A 132 -12.11 -2.74 -10.12
N ARG A 133 -11.54 -1.87 -10.94
CA ARG A 133 -10.42 -1.01 -10.52
C ARG A 133 -10.76 -0.12 -9.32
N ARG A 134 -12.01 0.38 -9.23
CA ARG A 134 -12.46 1.21 -8.10
C ARG A 134 -12.57 0.44 -6.77
N SER A 135 -12.62 -0.88 -6.84
CA SER A 135 -12.60 -1.77 -5.68
C SER A 135 -11.21 -2.36 -5.40
N ARG A 136 -10.15 -1.85 -6.09
CA ARG A 136 -8.76 -2.27 -5.84
C ARG A 136 -7.89 -1.10 -5.44
N GLY A 137 -7.22 -1.26 -4.29
CA GLY A 137 -6.19 -0.37 -3.81
C GLY A 137 -4.85 -1.10 -3.69
N ILE A 138 -3.77 -0.34 -3.79
CA ILE A 138 -2.41 -0.82 -3.55
C ILE A 138 -1.66 0.20 -2.71
N GLY A 139 -0.92 -0.29 -1.73
CA GLY A 139 -0.05 0.52 -0.89
C GLY A 139 1.14 -0.29 -0.43
N GLY A 140 2.09 0.36 0.21
CA GLY A 140 3.23 -0.35 0.74
C GLY A 140 4.21 0.57 1.46
N PHE A 141 5.02 -0.05 2.30
CA PHE A 141 6.00 0.60 3.16
C PHE A 141 7.39 0.60 2.53
N SER A 142 8.11 1.74 2.59
CA SER A 142 9.51 1.82 2.18
C SER A 142 9.71 1.33 0.73
N MET A 143 10.39 0.23 0.50
CA MET A 143 10.50 -0.40 -0.83
C MET A 143 9.12 -0.78 -1.41
N GLY A 144 8.15 -1.14 -0.57
CA GLY A 144 6.76 -1.34 -0.99
C GLY A 144 6.10 -0.03 -1.46
N ALA A 145 6.50 1.13 -0.93
CA ALA A 145 6.07 2.42 -1.45
C ALA A 145 6.65 2.70 -2.84
N VAL A 146 7.93 2.36 -3.08
CA VAL A 146 8.54 2.43 -4.43
C VAL A 146 7.73 1.59 -5.43
N ALA A 147 7.38 0.34 -5.05
CA ALA A 147 6.52 -0.51 -5.89
C ALA A 147 5.12 0.09 -6.10
N THR A 148 4.57 0.78 -5.09
CA THR A 148 3.28 1.48 -5.19
C THR A 148 3.34 2.64 -6.20
N TRP A 149 4.43 3.41 -6.24
CA TRP A 149 4.65 4.43 -7.26
C TRP A 149 4.74 3.83 -8.67
N TYR A 150 5.44 2.71 -8.84
CA TYR A 150 5.44 2.01 -10.14
C TYR A 150 4.06 1.47 -10.52
N ALA A 151 3.28 0.99 -9.55
CA ALA A 151 1.90 0.56 -9.79
C ALA A 151 0.99 1.74 -10.17
N LEU A 152 1.18 2.94 -9.61
CA LEU A 152 0.48 4.15 -10.04
C LEU A 152 0.76 4.46 -11.51
N MET A 153 2.03 4.31 -11.95
CA MET A 153 2.42 4.61 -13.32
C MET A 153 1.98 3.54 -14.33
N ALA A 154 1.95 2.26 -13.95
CA ALA A 154 1.73 1.15 -14.89
C ALA A 154 0.39 0.41 -14.69
N GLY A 155 -0.27 0.56 -13.55
CA GLY A 155 -1.40 -0.27 -13.12
C GLY A 155 -2.74 0.43 -13.02
N LEU A 156 -2.93 1.61 -13.62
CA LEU A 156 -4.17 2.39 -13.55
C LEU A 156 -5.40 1.68 -14.16
N ASP A 157 -5.23 0.66 -14.97
CA ASP A 157 -6.33 -0.15 -15.47
C ASP A 157 -6.86 -1.15 -14.43
N LEU A 158 -6.03 -1.48 -13.43
CA LEU A 158 -6.36 -2.44 -12.36
C LEU A 158 -6.64 -1.80 -11.02
N PHE A 159 -5.97 -0.68 -10.71
CA PHE A 159 -6.05 0.00 -9.42
C PHE A 159 -6.59 1.43 -9.58
N HIS A 160 -7.34 1.86 -8.57
CA HIS A 160 -7.78 3.26 -8.45
C HIS A 160 -7.12 3.97 -7.26
N TRP A 161 -6.81 3.25 -6.19
CA TRP A 161 -6.41 3.76 -4.90
C TRP A 161 -4.95 3.41 -4.61
N PHE A 162 -4.11 4.43 -4.32
CA PHE A 162 -2.68 4.27 -4.13
C PHE A 162 -2.24 4.89 -2.81
N MET A 163 -1.53 4.11 -1.99
CA MET A 163 -1.07 4.52 -0.65
C MET A 163 0.42 4.23 -0.47
N PRO A 164 1.34 5.03 -1.08
CA PRO A 164 2.76 4.91 -0.80
C PRO A 164 3.07 5.43 0.61
N LEU A 165 3.71 4.62 1.43
CA LEU A 165 4.01 4.85 2.83
C LEU A 165 5.52 4.91 3.03
N SER A 166 6.06 6.07 3.42
CA SER A 166 7.49 6.26 3.73
C SER A 166 8.43 5.81 2.61
N GLY A 167 8.21 6.31 1.40
CA GLY A 167 9.07 6.04 0.24
C GLY A 167 8.67 6.86 -0.97
N ASP A 168 9.66 7.34 -1.70
CA ASP A 168 9.55 8.15 -2.90
C ASP A 168 9.55 7.30 -4.18
N CYS A 169 9.28 7.93 -5.33
CA CYS A 169 9.32 7.25 -6.63
C CYS A 169 10.74 7.20 -7.19
N TRP A 170 11.20 6.00 -7.54
CA TRP A 170 12.55 5.77 -8.05
C TRP A 170 12.64 5.70 -9.57
N ILE A 171 11.68 6.30 -10.29
CA ILE A 171 11.69 6.31 -11.77
C ILE A 171 12.90 7.04 -12.37
N CYS A 172 13.43 8.05 -11.65
CA CYS A 172 14.66 8.75 -12.00
C CYS A 172 15.92 8.15 -11.32
N GLY A 173 15.87 6.87 -10.92
CA GLY A 173 16.91 6.19 -10.18
C GLY A 173 16.63 6.16 -8.67
N GLU A 174 17.53 5.53 -7.93
CA GLU A 174 17.42 5.37 -6.47
C GLU A 174 17.29 6.73 -5.78
N ILE A 175 16.27 6.86 -4.90
CA ILE A 175 15.84 8.10 -4.25
C ILE A 175 15.62 9.27 -5.24
N GLY A 176 15.04 8.93 -6.41
CA GLY A 176 14.83 9.89 -7.49
C GLY A 176 13.88 11.02 -7.12
N GLY A 177 12.91 10.76 -6.24
CA GLY A 177 12.02 11.79 -5.70
C GLY A 177 12.74 12.89 -4.94
N GLY A 178 13.79 12.54 -4.19
CA GLY A 178 14.64 13.51 -3.49
C GLY A 178 15.69 14.14 -4.40
N LYS A 179 16.38 13.34 -5.20
CA LYS A 179 17.47 13.82 -6.06
C LYS A 179 17.00 14.62 -7.27
N HIS A 180 15.87 14.26 -7.83
CA HIS A 180 15.32 14.82 -9.07
C HIS A 180 13.79 15.07 -8.93
N PRO A 181 13.35 15.85 -7.92
CA PRO A 181 11.93 15.92 -7.53
C PRO A 181 11.03 16.38 -8.67
N ARG A 182 11.41 17.43 -9.40
CA ARG A 182 10.61 17.96 -10.50
C ARG A 182 10.57 17.03 -11.71
N GLN A 183 11.69 16.37 -12.04
CA GLN A 183 11.74 15.39 -13.13
C GLN A 183 10.89 14.17 -12.79
N THR A 184 11.00 13.66 -11.56
CA THR A 184 10.20 12.54 -11.06
C THR A 184 8.70 12.88 -11.10
N ALA A 185 8.30 14.04 -10.56
CA ALA A 185 6.92 14.51 -10.59
C ALA A 185 6.38 14.68 -12.02
N GLY A 186 7.21 15.19 -12.95
CA GLY A 186 6.86 15.34 -14.36
C GLY A 186 6.60 13.99 -15.03
N LEU A 187 7.48 13.01 -14.85
CA LEU A 187 7.30 11.66 -15.42
C LEU A 187 6.05 10.95 -14.86
N ILE A 188 5.78 11.10 -13.56
CA ILE A 188 4.53 10.58 -12.99
C ILE A 188 3.33 11.30 -13.64
N CYS A 189 3.37 12.63 -13.71
CA CYS A 189 2.32 13.44 -14.33
C CYS A 189 2.02 12.99 -15.75
N ASP A 190 3.03 12.90 -16.62
CA ASP A 190 2.89 12.49 -18.01
C ASP A 190 2.27 11.11 -18.18
N THR A 191 2.54 10.23 -17.20
CA THR A 191 2.02 8.85 -17.23
C THR A 191 0.56 8.77 -16.80
N VAL A 192 0.14 9.58 -15.82
CA VAL A 192 -1.21 9.45 -15.21
C VAL A 192 -2.20 10.50 -15.69
N GLN A 193 -1.77 11.51 -16.46
CA GLN A 193 -2.66 12.56 -16.95
C GLN A 193 -3.83 11.99 -17.76
N GLY A 194 -5.01 12.59 -17.57
CA GLY A 194 -6.24 12.13 -18.23
C GLY A 194 -6.84 10.84 -17.64
N ARG A 195 -6.25 10.30 -16.58
CA ARG A 195 -6.73 9.12 -15.87
C ARG A 195 -7.25 9.50 -14.48
N GLU A 196 -8.24 8.77 -14.02
CA GLU A 196 -8.74 8.91 -12.66
C GLU A 196 -7.93 8.04 -11.70
N PHE A 197 -7.56 8.59 -10.56
CA PHE A 197 -6.90 7.89 -9.45
C PHE A 197 -7.13 8.64 -8.14
N TYR A 198 -6.87 7.95 -7.03
CA TYR A 198 -6.75 8.55 -5.71
C TYR A 198 -5.40 8.16 -5.12
N LEU A 199 -4.63 9.16 -4.71
CA LEU A 199 -3.29 9.01 -4.15
C LEU A 199 -3.23 9.63 -2.75
N HIS A 200 -2.84 8.85 -1.75
CA HIS A 200 -2.51 9.37 -0.43
C HIS A 200 -1.12 8.91 -0.01
N ALA A 201 -0.14 9.78 -0.15
CA ALA A 201 1.23 9.54 0.30
C ALA A 201 1.38 9.97 1.77
N LEU A 202 2.05 9.14 2.59
CA LEU A 202 2.25 9.41 4.02
C LEU A 202 3.68 9.11 4.44
N THR A 203 4.20 9.89 5.40
CA THR A 203 5.53 9.69 6.01
C THR A 203 5.60 10.39 7.38
N GLY A 204 6.69 10.19 8.11
CA GLY A 204 6.99 10.92 9.34
C GLY A 204 8.01 12.03 9.12
N SER A 205 8.02 13.05 9.97
CA SER A 205 8.98 14.15 9.85
C SER A 205 10.42 13.74 10.22
N GLU A 206 10.57 12.65 11.01
CA GLU A 206 11.87 12.06 11.39
C GLU A 206 12.14 10.74 10.64
N ASP A 207 11.34 10.44 9.62
CA ASP A 207 11.48 9.26 8.78
C ASP A 207 12.64 9.44 7.78
N ILE A 208 13.44 8.39 7.58
CA ILE A 208 14.56 8.39 6.60
C ILE A 208 14.08 8.63 5.16
N ALA A 209 12.83 8.36 4.84
CA ALA A 209 12.24 8.63 3.54
C ALA A 209 11.77 10.08 3.38
N PHE A 210 11.57 10.83 4.47
CA PHE A 210 11.05 12.19 4.42
C PHE A 210 11.89 13.13 3.52
N PRO A 211 13.23 13.14 3.60
CA PRO A 211 14.07 14.01 2.75
C PRO A 211 13.94 13.73 1.25
N ASN A 212 13.39 12.57 0.87
CA ASN A 212 13.19 12.17 -0.52
C ASN A 212 11.74 12.30 -0.96
N LEU A 213 10.78 11.92 -0.12
CA LEU A 213 9.36 11.98 -0.45
C LEU A 213 8.82 13.42 -0.41
N ASP A 214 9.20 14.24 0.59
CA ASP A 214 8.69 15.60 0.70
C ASP A 214 9.02 16.47 -0.53
N PRO A 215 10.27 16.55 -1.01
CA PRO A 215 10.58 17.31 -2.23
C PRO A 215 9.78 16.84 -3.45
N GLN A 216 9.57 15.53 -3.61
CA GLN A 216 8.73 14.98 -4.67
C GLN A 216 7.28 15.49 -4.55
N MET A 217 6.68 15.40 -3.36
CA MET A 217 5.30 15.84 -3.14
C MET A 217 5.13 17.36 -3.31
N GLN A 218 6.14 18.16 -2.93
CA GLN A 218 6.15 19.59 -3.19
C GLN A 218 6.22 19.88 -4.71
N ALA A 219 7.09 19.17 -5.45
CA ALA A 219 7.19 19.31 -6.90
C ALA A 219 5.89 18.89 -7.62
N MET A 220 5.19 17.86 -7.14
CA MET A 220 3.89 17.44 -7.69
C MET A 220 2.83 18.55 -7.62
N LYS A 221 2.92 19.47 -6.66
CA LYS A 221 2.02 20.63 -6.56
C LYS A 221 2.12 21.60 -7.75
N GLU A 222 3.21 21.56 -8.51
CA GLU A 222 3.35 22.35 -9.74
C GLU A 222 2.45 21.84 -10.87
N PHE A 223 2.10 20.56 -10.88
CA PHE A 223 1.29 19.89 -11.89
C PHE A 223 -0.20 19.84 -11.51
N LYS A 224 -0.79 21.00 -11.18
CA LYS A 224 -2.15 21.16 -10.63
C LYS A 224 -3.28 20.62 -11.51
N HIS A 225 -3.03 20.46 -12.81
CA HIS A 225 -4.00 19.90 -13.75
C HIS A 225 -4.15 18.38 -13.63
N VAL A 226 -3.22 17.71 -12.96
CA VAL A 226 -3.23 16.26 -12.68
C VAL A 226 -3.38 15.99 -11.20
N PHE A 227 -2.52 16.60 -10.36
CA PHE A 227 -2.51 16.40 -8.91
C PHE A 227 -3.28 17.51 -8.20
N VAL A 228 -4.55 17.25 -7.92
CA VAL A 228 -5.42 18.20 -7.22
C VAL A 228 -5.39 17.86 -5.72
N PHE A 229 -4.48 18.52 -5.00
CA PHE A 229 -4.32 18.30 -3.55
C PHE A 229 -5.62 18.61 -2.79
N GLY A 230 -6.00 17.68 -1.91
CA GLY A 230 -7.29 17.73 -1.19
C GLY A 230 -8.46 17.12 -1.98
N LYS A 231 -8.23 16.60 -3.20
CA LYS A 231 -9.25 15.94 -4.02
C LYS A 231 -8.82 14.52 -4.45
N ASN A 232 -7.90 14.41 -5.42
CA ASN A 232 -7.39 13.11 -5.88
C ASN A 232 -5.99 12.82 -5.36
N THR A 233 -5.32 13.79 -4.74
CA THR A 233 -3.97 13.67 -4.21
C THR A 233 -3.93 14.22 -2.79
N HIS A 234 -3.42 13.42 -1.88
CA HIS A 234 -3.25 13.76 -0.47
C HIS A 234 -1.80 13.47 -0.05
N TYR A 235 -1.30 14.30 0.84
CA TYR A 235 0.01 14.11 1.45
C TYR A 235 -0.09 14.43 2.94
N SER A 236 0.28 13.49 3.77
CA SER A 236 0.23 13.64 5.22
C SER A 236 1.58 13.31 5.85
N VAL A 237 2.01 14.18 6.77
CA VAL A 237 3.23 14.00 7.54
C VAL A 237 2.87 13.85 9.01
N LEU A 238 3.36 12.79 9.66
CA LEU A 238 3.28 12.61 11.10
C LEU A 238 4.45 13.33 11.76
N GLU A 239 4.19 14.33 12.55
CA GLU A 239 5.22 15.01 13.34
C GLU A 239 5.88 14.03 14.30
N GLY A 240 7.22 13.98 14.30
CA GLY A 240 8.03 13.04 15.08
C GLY A 240 7.92 11.58 14.60
N GLY A 241 7.17 11.29 13.54
CA GLY A 241 7.04 9.93 13.01
C GLY A 241 8.36 9.44 12.40
N VAL A 242 8.65 8.14 12.58
CA VAL A 242 9.88 7.47 12.17
C VAL A 242 9.62 6.35 11.16
N HIS A 243 10.69 5.66 10.71
CA HIS A 243 10.62 4.63 9.67
C HIS A 243 10.36 3.24 10.25
N ASP A 244 9.18 3.01 10.83
CA ASP A 244 8.83 1.75 11.47
C ASP A 244 7.38 1.31 11.23
N TYR A 245 7.06 0.05 11.54
CA TYR A 245 5.71 -0.50 11.39
C TYR A 245 4.66 0.12 12.33
N PRO A 246 4.96 0.52 13.58
CA PRO A 246 4.01 1.27 14.41
C PRO A 246 3.46 2.52 13.76
N ASP A 247 4.32 3.37 13.18
CA ASP A 247 3.90 4.58 12.49
C ASP A 247 3.20 4.27 11.16
N ILE A 248 3.66 3.26 10.42
CA ILE A 248 2.99 2.80 9.20
C ILE A 248 1.56 2.32 9.49
N ARG A 249 1.33 1.58 10.58
CA ARG A 249 -0.03 1.21 11.01
C ARG A 249 -0.89 2.44 11.27
N ARG A 250 -0.32 3.47 11.91
CA ARG A 250 -1.01 4.74 12.16
C ARG A 250 -1.35 5.48 10.86
N TYR A 251 -0.48 5.41 9.85
CA TYR A 251 -0.79 6.00 8.53
C TYR A 251 -1.96 5.27 7.88
N ILE A 252 -1.95 3.93 7.86
CA ILE A 252 -3.04 3.13 7.30
C ILE A 252 -4.36 3.38 8.05
N TYR A 253 -4.33 3.41 9.39
CA TYR A 253 -5.50 3.73 10.22
C TYR A 253 -6.17 5.05 9.84
N ASN A 254 -5.39 6.06 9.49
CA ASN A 254 -5.90 7.37 9.13
C ASN A 254 -6.31 7.51 7.66
N ALA A 255 -5.64 6.82 6.75
CA ALA A 255 -5.85 6.98 5.31
C ALA A 255 -6.87 5.98 4.74
N LEU A 256 -6.91 4.75 5.25
CA LEU A 256 -7.77 3.69 4.71
C LEU A 256 -9.27 4.03 4.73
N PRO A 257 -9.83 4.79 5.71
CA PRO A 257 -11.21 5.24 5.70
C PRO A 257 -11.62 6.12 4.51
N GLU A 258 -10.67 6.67 3.76
CA GLU A 258 -10.95 7.45 2.55
C GLU A 258 -10.97 6.58 1.27
N PHE A 259 -10.55 5.32 1.38
CA PHE A 259 -10.48 4.39 0.27
C PHE A 259 -11.80 3.66 0.03
N PHE A 260 -12.06 3.31 -1.22
CA PHE A 260 -13.24 2.54 -1.65
C PHE A 260 -14.60 3.26 -1.47
N ARG A 261 -14.58 4.60 -1.44
CA ARG A 261 -15.78 5.44 -1.35
C ARG A 261 -16.32 5.85 -2.72
#